data_a113e08d2e3982daab1cbb27dec66b53
#
_entry.id   a113e08d2e3982daab1cbb27dec66b53
#
_cell.length_a   1.000
_cell.length_b   1.000
_cell.length_c   1.000
_cell.angle_alpha   90.00
_cell.angle_beta   90.00
_cell.angle_gamma   90.00
#
_symmetry.space_group_name_H-M   'P 1'
#
loop_
_entity.id
_entity.type
_entity.pdbx_description
1 polymer ?
#
loop_
_entity_poly.entity_id
_entity_poly.type
_entity_poly.pdbx_seq_one_letter_code
_entity_poly.pdbx_strand_id
1 'polypeptide(L)'
;MSEFRQLIITNKGQSLMAKLIAGKANVTFTKVAASATTYNDSQIPALTALSNIKQQVAVSKVTRINSVAVQVDAAMENSALTTGYYMNSIGLYANDPDDGEILYAVAGANVGAYIPPYNGITVSGAYLKLVTTVSNASNVSMTVDPAAVATVGDINALQAEITDIQSYIGYTDADIYGVEVDFKNKKFTRLAGAVGKTPGDAFDGVKAFGGRKRCNVTDEGKVVAYFGDAGYSETGVLTSAITKGEGDNIRTYAAGTKVQVMVEQPKFYYKVVPLELEKIQGGKGFHMRKARYYVSDTMKAGFKLHPAFIKDGKEKNFIYLSAYEGCTYDTSASAYKLNDAQDVDWTNDVLASIANAKPTSGLTQSGATRNGFRTIAAKRGSGWSQETVQAATATELLFLIEYASFDMQSKIGAGVTNKTDDGATSMTEITGATTTLGNKTGSVVNTNGWTVVSYRGEENPFGNIWKWIDGINVYNKNEGSVYIADHGFKDDINAAPYSDAGITICGSNGYVSAFAYNEDFDWLFIASEVLGNSSLPVGDYFWQNKAYNGYTVAELGGIWYYGSNAGGFSWYVNNASGNRGRAVGGRLLYVPDGTDAPAA
;
A
#
# COMPACT_ATOMS: atom_id res chain seq x y z
N MET A 1 7.81 35.60 30.84
CA MET A 1 6.59 34.85 30.45
C MET A 1 5.39 35.67 30.89
N SER A 2 4.38 35.81 30.06
CA SER A 2 3.10 36.42 30.46
C SER A 2 2.40 35.51 31.44
N GLU A 3 1.80 36.08 32.49
CA GLU A 3 1.12 35.31 33.53
C GLU A 3 -0.25 35.93 33.79
N PHE A 4 -1.30 35.14 33.53
CA PHE A 4 -2.67 35.52 33.83
C PHE A 4 -3.16 34.85 35.11
N ARG A 5 -3.97 35.62 35.87
CA ARG A 5 -4.61 35.11 37.09
C ARG A 5 -5.79 34.23 36.73
N GLN A 6 -6.39 33.66 37.76
CA GLN A 6 -7.58 32.83 37.64
C GLN A 6 -8.75 33.62 36.96
N LEU A 7 -9.54 32.92 36.17
CA LEU A 7 -10.76 33.45 35.57
C LEU A 7 -11.82 33.69 36.64
N ILE A 8 -12.23 34.95 36.85
CA ILE A 8 -13.23 35.35 37.84
C ILE A 8 -14.55 35.62 37.12
N ILE A 9 -15.63 34.99 37.59
CA ILE A 9 -16.95 35.11 37.01
C ILE A 9 -17.59 36.42 37.49
N THR A 10 -18.16 37.19 36.56
CA THR A 10 -18.87 38.43 36.88
C THR A 10 -20.23 38.16 37.55
N ASN A 11 -20.87 39.20 38.15
CA ASN A 11 -22.20 39.06 38.70
C ASN A 11 -23.23 38.63 37.64
N LYS A 12 -23.11 39.10 36.40
CA LYS A 12 -23.94 38.66 35.28
C LYS A 12 -23.66 37.20 34.92
N GLY A 13 -22.38 36.78 34.90
CA GLY A 13 -22.01 35.38 34.71
C GLY A 13 -22.53 34.45 35.80
N GLN A 14 -22.50 34.88 37.06
CA GLN A 14 -23.10 34.15 38.20
C GLN A 14 -24.61 34.01 38.06
N SER A 15 -25.31 35.08 37.61
CA SER A 15 -26.75 35.05 37.33
C SER A 15 -27.08 34.01 36.23
N LEU A 16 -26.31 33.99 35.13
CA LEU A 16 -26.47 32.99 34.08
C LEU A 16 -26.23 31.58 34.63
N MET A 17 -25.19 31.37 35.45
CA MET A 17 -24.94 30.07 36.09
C MET A 17 -26.11 29.62 36.96
N ALA A 18 -26.73 30.52 37.72
CA ALA A 18 -27.91 30.20 38.54
C ALA A 18 -29.09 29.72 37.66
N LYS A 19 -29.31 30.38 36.51
CA LYS A 19 -30.32 29.95 35.51
C LYS A 19 -30.00 28.57 34.92
N LEU A 20 -28.72 28.26 34.64
CA LEU A 20 -28.28 26.96 34.16
C LEU A 20 -28.55 25.85 35.18
N ILE A 21 -28.20 26.07 36.45
CA ILE A 21 -28.41 25.11 37.53
C ILE A 21 -29.91 24.84 37.73
N ALA A 22 -30.75 25.87 37.57
CA ALA A 22 -32.19 25.74 37.63
C ALA A 22 -32.85 25.09 36.39
N GLY A 23 -32.05 24.70 35.39
CA GLY A 23 -32.53 24.11 34.13
C GLY A 23 -33.29 25.08 33.22
N LYS A 24 -33.14 26.41 33.45
CA LYS A 24 -33.86 27.48 32.74
C LYS A 24 -33.07 28.10 31.58
N ALA A 25 -31.80 27.70 31.39
CA ALA A 25 -30.94 28.22 30.33
C ALA A 25 -29.91 27.17 29.87
N ASN A 26 -29.36 27.37 28.64
CA ASN A 26 -28.15 26.73 28.16
C ASN A 26 -27.08 27.82 28.02
N VAL A 27 -25.80 27.50 28.32
CA VAL A 27 -24.70 28.43 28.07
C VAL A 27 -24.17 28.28 26.65
N THR A 28 -24.10 29.41 25.94
CA THR A 28 -23.38 29.51 24.67
C THR A 28 -22.32 30.58 24.82
N PHE A 29 -21.05 30.18 24.83
CA PHE A 29 -19.93 31.11 24.80
C PHE A 29 -19.77 31.67 23.39
N THR A 30 -19.73 33.02 23.28
CA THR A 30 -19.79 33.69 21.98
C THR A 30 -18.43 34.16 21.49
N LYS A 31 -17.66 34.84 22.34
CA LYS A 31 -16.37 35.41 22.01
C LYS A 31 -15.44 35.54 23.20
N VAL A 32 -14.16 35.72 22.85
CA VAL A 32 -13.12 36.14 23.80
C VAL A 32 -12.58 37.49 23.37
N ALA A 33 -12.43 38.42 24.32
CA ALA A 33 -11.92 39.77 24.05
C ALA A 33 -10.64 40.03 24.86
N ALA A 34 -9.62 40.61 24.22
CA ALA A 34 -8.38 41.07 24.83
C ALA A 34 -8.43 42.57 25.10
N SER A 35 -8.11 42.96 26.31
CA SER A 35 -8.09 44.38 26.76
C SER A 35 -6.69 44.79 27.22
N ALA A 36 -6.31 46.03 26.91
CA ALA A 36 -5.12 46.67 27.45
C ALA A 36 -5.32 47.25 28.86
N THR A 37 -6.54 47.19 29.43
CA THR A 37 -6.80 47.64 30.77
C THR A 37 -6.48 46.55 31.80
N THR A 38 -5.85 46.91 32.89
CA THR A 38 -5.64 46.03 34.05
C THR A 38 -6.80 46.19 35.04
N TYR A 39 -7.38 45.06 35.46
CA TYR A 39 -8.40 45.02 36.51
C TYR A 39 -7.87 44.25 37.71
N ASN A 40 -8.20 44.75 38.92
CA ASN A 40 -7.97 43.99 40.15
C ASN A 40 -9.10 42.96 40.33
N ASP A 41 -8.81 41.86 41.01
CA ASP A 41 -9.78 40.78 41.23
C ASP A 41 -11.07 41.24 41.89
N SER A 42 -10.98 42.21 42.81
CA SER A 42 -12.10 42.81 43.49
C SER A 42 -13.03 43.64 42.58
N GLN A 43 -12.53 44.12 41.43
CA GLN A 43 -13.32 44.91 40.48
C GLN A 43 -14.10 44.02 39.50
N ILE A 44 -13.58 42.84 39.20
CA ILE A 44 -14.09 41.97 38.14
C ILE A 44 -15.56 41.56 38.35
N PRO A 45 -16.03 41.19 39.56
CA PRO A 45 -17.42 40.79 39.73
C PRO A 45 -18.44 41.85 39.29
N ALA A 46 -18.12 43.12 39.44
CA ALA A 46 -19.03 44.23 39.09
C ALA A 46 -18.94 44.67 37.62
N LEU A 47 -18.00 44.10 36.81
CA LEU A 47 -17.86 44.49 35.42
C LEU A 47 -19.04 43.98 34.57
N THR A 48 -19.53 44.86 33.71
CA THR A 48 -20.54 44.53 32.69
C THR A 48 -19.94 44.50 31.29
N ALA A 49 -18.79 45.11 31.10
CA ALA A 49 -18.01 45.10 29.85
C ALA A 49 -16.52 45.37 30.16
N LEU A 50 -15.64 44.96 29.25
CA LEU A 50 -14.23 45.39 29.27
C LEU A 50 -14.08 46.76 28.62
N SER A 51 -13.21 47.62 29.19
CA SER A 51 -12.76 48.86 28.55
C SER A 51 -11.52 48.59 27.69
N ASN A 52 -11.19 49.51 26.75
CA ASN A 52 -10.00 49.47 25.95
C ASN A 52 -9.71 48.11 25.28
N ILE A 53 -10.75 47.49 24.71
CA ILE A 53 -10.65 46.26 23.96
C ILE A 53 -9.78 46.50 22.71
N LYS A 54 -8.79 45.67 22.49
CA LYS A 54 -7.88 45.73 21.37
C LYS A 54 -8.19 44.69 20.29
N GLN A 55 -8.61 43.51 20.71
CA GLN A 55 -9.05 42.44 19.83
C GLN A 55 -10.23 41.68 20.45
N GLN A 56 -11.03 41.09 19.56
CA GLN A 56 -12.07 40.14 19.96
C GLN A 56 -12.20 39.08 18.86
N VAL A 57 -12.37 37.84 19.28
CA VAL A 57 -12.47 36.68 18.38
C VAL A 57 -13.59 35.76 18.83
N ALA A 58 -14.23 35.10 17.90
CA ALA A 58 -15.22 34.08 18.20
C ALA A 58 -14.58 32.91 18.97
N VAL A 59 -15.34 32.24 19.81
CA VAL A 59 -14.94 30.99 20.45
C VAL A 59 -14.76 29.92 19.37
N SER A 60 -13.59 29.28 19.32
CA SER A 60 -13.29 28.25 18.32
C SER A 60 -13.75 26.85 18.76
N LYS A 61 -13.71 26.57 20.06
CA LYS A 61 -14.13 25.27 20.61
C LYS A 61 -14.54 25.38 22.08
N VAL A 62 -15.50 24.54 22.45
CA VAL A 62 -15.85 24.33 23.87
C VAL A 62 -15.76 22.84 24.16
N THR A 63 -14.96 22.47 25.17
CA THR A 63 -14.71 21.08 25.53
C THR A 63 -15.06 20.87 27.00
N ARG A 64 -15.87 19.87 27.31
CA ARG A 64 -16.14 19.47 28.69
C ARG A 64 -14.91 18.76 29.28
N ILE A 65 -14.35 19.29 30.36
CA ILE A 65 -13.20 18.71 31.07
C ILE A 65 -13.68 17.64 32.07
N ASN A 66 -14.69 17.97 32.83
CA ASN A 66 -15.28 17.08 33.84
C ASN A 66 -16.76 17.45 34.09
N SER A 67 -17.36 16.94 35.17
CA SER A 67 -18.75 17.20 35.51
C SER A 67 -19.05 18.66 35.87
N VAL A 68 -18.01 19.47 36.20
CA VAL A 68 -18.17 20.83 36.75
C VAL A 68 -17.35 21.90 36.01
N ALA A 69 -16.55 21.53 35.00
CA ALA A 69 -15.70 22.47 34.28
C ALA A 69 -15.73 22.27 32.77
N VAL A 70 -15.66 23.38 32.04
CA VAL A 70 -15.52 23.44 30.59
C VAL A 70 -14.28 24.26 30.21
N GLN A 71 -13.61 23.87 29.15
CA GLN A 71 -12.53 24.62 28.49
C GLN A 71 -13.11 25.32 27.27
N VAL A 72 -12.82 26.59 27.14
CA VAL A 72 -13.18 27.45 26.01
C VAL A 72 -11.88 27.83 25.29
N ASP A 73 -11.78 27.48 24.05
CA ASP A 73 -10.61 27.74 23.21
C ASP A 73 -10.89 28.91 22.26
N ALA A 74 -9.91 29.81 22.12
CA ALA A 74 -9.97 30.93 21.17
C ALA A 74 -8.54 31.24 20.67
N ALA A 75 -8.40 31.64 19.41
CA ALA A 75 -7.13 32.03 18.83
C ALA A 75 -7.18 33.50 18.39
N MET A 76 -6.22 34.31 18.85
CA MET A 76 -6.03 35.69 18.43
C MET A 76 -4.76 35.79 17.60
N GLU A 77 -4.79 36.52 16.50
CA GLU A 77 -3.64 36.78 15.64
C GLU A 77 -3.49 38.28 15.36
N ASN A 78 -2.28 38.70 15.00
CA ASN A 78 -1.99 40.10 14.78
C ASN A 78 -2.15 40.57 13.32
N SER A 79 -2.63 39.75 12.41
CA SER A 79 -2.71 40.06 10.96
C SER A 79 -3.42 41.39 10.63
N ALA A 80 -4.37 41.81 11.49
CA ALA A 80 -5.09 43.09 11.36
C ALA A 80 -4.56 44.21 12.28
N LEU A 81 -3.51 43.96 13.07
CA LEU A 81 -3.01 44.93 14.03
C LEU A 81 -1.99 45.90 13.38
N THR A 82 -2.31 47.18 13.36
CA THR A 82 -1.40 48.24 12.95
C THR A 82 -0.52 48.77 14.10
N THR A 83 -0.91 48.54 15.33
CA THR A 83 -0.18 48.97 16.55
C THR A 83 -0.22 47.82 17.58
N GLY A 84 0.94 47.48 18.12
CA GLY A 84 1.07 46.46 19.16
C GLY A 84 0.48 46.93 20.49
N TYR A 85 0.10 45.99 21.35
CA TYR A 85 -0.46 46.32 22.67
C TYR A 85 -0.09 45.24 23.69
N TYR A 86 -0.21 45.61 24.99
CA TYR A 86 -0.17 44.63 26.07
C TYR A 86 -1.56 44.11 26.37
N MET A 87 -1.77 42.81 26.29
CA MET A 87 -2.97 42.14 26.71
C MET A 87 -2.91 41.97 28.24
N ASN A 88 -3.57 42.86 28.96
CA ASN A 88 -3.57 42.92 30.41
C ASN A 88 -4.79 42.24 31.03
N SER A 89 -5.85 42.03 30.25
CA SER A 89 -7.03 41.28 30.68
C SER A 89 -7.69 40.59 29.51
N ILE A 90 -8.32 39.43 29.81
CA ILE A 90 -9.07 38.63 28.84
C ILE A 90 -10.49 38.46 29.38
N GLY A 91 -11.51 38.81 28.59
CA GLY A 91 -12.91 38.58 28.90
C GLY A 91 -13.52 37.47 28.08
N LEU A 92 -14.23 36.58 28.74
CA LEU A 92 -15.08 35.55 28.13
C LEU A 92 -16.54 36.04 28.12
N TYR A 93 -17.17 36.00 26.95
CA TYR A 93 -18.56 36.42 26.76
C TYR A 93 -19.44 35.19 26.49
N ALA A 94 -20.69 35.30 26.97
CA ALA A 94 -21.70 34.27 26.78
C ALA A 94 -23.06 34.91 26.49
N ASN A 95 -23.97 34.16 25.88
CA ASN A 95 -25.35 34.60 25.64
C ASN A 95 -26.24 34.23 26.82
N ASP A 96 -26.87 35.23 27.42
CA ASP A 96 -27.89 35.05 28.44
C ASP A 96 -29.27 35.17 27.76
N PRO A 97 -30.24 34.29 28.03
CA PRO A 97 -31.56 34.33 27.38
C PRO A 97 -32.37 35.60 27.65
N ASP A 98 -32.13 36.27 28.76
CA ASP A 98 -32.88 37.46 29.15
C ASP A 98 -32.09 38.76 28.84
N ASP A 99 -30.77 38.76 29.05
CA ASP A 99 -29.90 39.93 28.94
C ASP A 99 -29.10 40.01 27.61
N GLY A 100 -29.20 39.01 26.75
CA GLY A 100 -28.39 38.93 25.53
C GLY A 100 -26.91 38.59 25.80
N GLU A 101 -25.98 39.13 25.00
CA GLU A 101 -24.55 38.88 25.21
C GLU A 101 -24.01 39.58 26.44
N ILE A 102 -23.49 38.85 27.40
CA ILE A 102 -22.95 39.35 28.69
C ILE A 102 -21.45 39.07 28.78
N LEU A 103 -20.72 39.88 29.54
CA LEU A 103 -19.40 39.56 30.02
C LEU A 103 -19.53 38.52 31.13
N TYR A 104 -19.19 37.28 30.80
CA TYR A 104 -19.36 36.14 31.69
C TYR A 104 -18.26 36.06 32.76
N ALA A 105 -17.01 36.19 32.35
CA ALA A 105 -15.84 36.09 33.24
C ALA A 105 -14.65 36.87 32.71
N VAL A 106 -13.72 37.24 33.59
CA VAL A 106 -12.50 37.99 33.25
C VAL A 106 -11.29 37.36 33.95
N ALA A 107 -10.17 37.23 33.20
CA ALA A 107 -8.84 36.94 33.77
C ALA A 107 -7.95 38.20 33.63
N GLY A 108 -7.42 38.69 34.73
CA GLY A 108 -6.42 39.77 34.72
C GLY A 108 -4.99 39.21 34.65
N ALA A 109 -4.07 39.91 34.04
CA ALA A 109 -2.65 39.51 34.00
C ALA A 109 -1.90 40.02 35.23
N ASN A 110 -1.00 39.20 35.79
CA ASN A 110 0.09 39.64 36.66
C ASN A 110 1.19 40.31 35.80
N VAL A 111 1.49 39.70 34.64
CA VAL A 111 2.39 40.24 33.63
C VAL A 111 1.67 40.12 32.29
N GLY A 112 1.35 41.25 31.66
CA GLY A 112 0.62 41.29 30.39
C GLY A 112 1.41 40.63 29.24
N ALA A 113 0.70 40.03 28.30
CA ALA A 113 1.26 39.48 27.09
C ALA A 113 1.36 40.57 26.01
N TYR A 114 2.55 40.83 25.49
CA TYR A 114 2.71 41.77 24.37
C TYR A 114 2.32 41.11 23.05
N ILE A 115 1.37 41.71 22.34
CA ILE A 115 1.01 41.34 20.96
C ILE A 115 1.59 42.39 20.03
N PRO A 116 2.59 42.04 19.17
CA PRO A 116 3.22 43.00 18.28
C PRO A 116 2.28 43.41 17.12
N PRO A 117 2.53 44.57 16.49
CA PRO A 117 1.83 44.91 15.25
C PRO A 117 2.23 43.93 14.14
N TYR A 118 1.37 43.76 13.15
CA TYR A 118 1.72 42.99 11.96
C TYR A 118 2.79 43.74 11.16
N ASN A 119 3.86 43.05 10.82
CA ASN A 119 5.01 43.59 10.08
C ASN A 119 4.93 43.34 8.56
N GLY A 120 3.81 42.77 8.07
CA GLY A 120 3.62 42.44 6.67
C GLY A 120 4.23 41.08 6.25
N ILE A 121 4.94 40.38 7.15
CA ILE A 121 5.67 39.15 6.84
C ILE A 121 5.26 38.02 7.82
N THR A 122 5.31 38.29 9.12
CA THR A 122 5.13 37.28 10.15
C THR A 122 3.86 37.54 10.95
N VAL A 123 2.95 36.58 10.97
CA VAL A 123 1.77 36.60 11.86
C VAL A 123 2.16 36.05 13.22
N SER A 124 1.89 36.81 14.27
CA SER A 124 2.04 36.38 15.66
C SER A 124 0.66 36.21 16.28
N GLY A 125 0.47 35.17 17.07
CA GLY A 125 -0.82 34.89 17.67
C GLY A 125 -0.73 34.42 19.12
N ALA A 126 -1.86 34.38 19.79
CA ALA A 126 -2.04 33.81 21.12
C ALA A 126 -3.18 32.81 21.10
N TYR A 127 -2.92 31.59 21.50
CA TYR A 127 -3.95 30.60 21.72
C TYR A 127 -4.39 30.62 23.18
N LEU A 128 -5.67 30.89 23.40
CA LEU A 128 -6.25 31.07 24.71
C LEU A 128 -7.04 29.82 25.08
N LYS A 129 -6.69 29.19 26.19
CA LYS A 129 -7.45 28.10 26.82
C LYS A 129 -8.02 28.61 28.13
N LEU A 130 -9.31 28.97 28.13
CA LEU A 130 -10.00 29.49 29.28
C LEU A 130 -10.78 28.37 29.95
N VAL A 131 -10.46 28.02 31.17
CA VAL A 131 -11.18 27.00 31.90
C VAL A 131 -12.11 27.69 32.91
N THR A 132 -13.40 27.46 32.76
CA THR A 132 -14.43 27.98 33.70
C THR A 132 -15.19 26.82 34.32
N THR A 133 -15.64 27.03 35.58
CA THR A 133 -16.40 26.04 36.30
C THR A 133 -17.87 26.42 36.32
N VAL A 134 -18.76 25.44 36.31
CA VAL A 134 -20.20 25.59 36.50
C VAL A 134 -20.65 25.29 37.94
N SER A 135 -19.69 25.18 38.89
CA SER A 135 -19.93 25.07 40.33
C SER A 135 -18.69 25.55 41.12
N ASN A 136 -18.84 25.75 42.44
CA ASN A 136 -17.88 26.33 43.38
C ASN A 136 -16.50 25.62 43.49
N ALA A 137 -15.79 25.35 42.39
CA ALA A 137 -14.45 24.79 42.44
C ALA A 137 -13.40 25.90 42.48
N SER A 138 -12.52 25.83 43.43
CA SER A 138 -11.59 26.89 43.85
C SER A 138 -10.24 26.96 43.12
N ASN A 139 -10.00 26.27 42.01
CA ASN A 139 -8.72 26.39 41.29
C ASN A 139 -8.85 26.08 39.79
N VAL A 140 -8.63 27.09 38.98
CA VAL A 140 -8.46 26.93 37.53
C VAL A 140 -7.23 27.69 37.11
N SER A 141 -6.26 27.00 36.52
CA SER A 141 -5.07 27.60 35.93
C SER A 141 -5.25 27.88 34.45
N MET A 142 -4.72 28.99 33.96
CA MET A 142 -4.70 29.36 32.56
C MET A 142 -3.26 29.39 32.08
N THR A 143 -2.98 28.71 30.95
CA THR A 143 -1.70 28.78 30.26
C THR A 143 -1.93 29.44 28.90
N VAL A 144 -1.21 30.50 28.60
CA VAL A 144 -1.13 31.09 27.25
C VAL A 144 0.19 30.66 26.65
N ASP A 145 0.14 29.86 25.59
CA ASP A 145 1.31 29.46 24.82
C ASP A 145 1.29 30.19 23.46
N PRO A 146 2.14 31.23 23.28
CA PRO A 146 2.19 31.98 22.02
C PRO A 146 2.77 31.16 20.85
N ALA A 147 3.44 30.03 21.13
CA ALA A 147 4.13 29.23 20.14
C ALA A 147 3.30 28.05 19.56
N ALA A 148 2.08 27.85 20.03
CA ALA A 148 1.34 26.60 19.78
C ALA A 148 0.31 26.67 18.65
N VAL A 149 0.24 27.72 17.84
CA VAL A 149 -0.71 27.82 16.73
C VAL A 149 0.03 28.08 15.43
N ALA A 150 0.05 27.08 14.55
CA ALA A 150 0.36 27.32 13.15
C ALA A 150 -0.74 28.23 12.57
N THR A 151 -0.36 29.41 12.15
CA THR A 151 -1.26 30.37 11.48
C THR A 151 -1.50 29.94 10.04
N VAL A 152 -2.52 30.50 9.39
CA VAL A 152 -2.71 30.35 7.94
C VAL A 152 -1.45 30.81 7.18
N GLY A 153 -0.74 31.82 7.72
CA GLY A 153 0.55 32.27 7.16
C GLY A 153 1.65 31.20 7.24
N ASP A 154 1.75 30.51 8.38
CA ASP A 154 2.73 29.40 8.53
C ASP A 154 2.40 28.22 7.61
N ILE A 155 1.11 27.90 7.45
CA ILE A 155 0.66 26.87 6.50
C ILE A 155 0.98 27.27 5.06
N ASN A 156 0.75 28.53 4.69
CA ASN A 156 1.08 29.05 3.36
C ASN A 156 2.59 29.08 3.11
N ALA A 157 3.39 29.43 4.12
CA ALA A 157 4.85 29.41 4.04
C ALA A 157 5.37 27.98 3.85
N LEU A 158 4.88 27.02 4.64
CA LEU A 158 5.19 25.60 4.48
C LEU A 158 4.76 25.08 3.10
N GLN A 159 3.60 25.52 2.60
CA GLN A 159 3.13 25.14 1.26
C GLN A 159 4.04 25.71 0.17
N ALA A 160 4.54 26.93 0.33
CA ALA A 160 5.50 27.53 -0.59
C ALA A 160 6.85 26.78 -0.55
N GLU A 161 7.36 26.46 0.64
CA GLU A 161 8.58 25.66 0.79
C GLU A 161 8.41 24.25 0.17
N ILE A 162 7.26 23.60 0.35
CA ILE A 162 6.94 22.32 -0.29
C ILE A 162 6.96 22.47 -1.82
N THR A 163 6.39 23.56 -2.36
CA THR A 163 6.36 23.83 -3.79
C THR A 163 7.78 24.06 -4.33
N ASP A 164 8.61 24.80 -3.60
CA ASP A 164 10.02 25.00 -3.95
C ASP A 164 10.81 23.70 -3.92
N ILE A 165 10.64 22.87 -2.89
CA ILE A 165 11.25 21.54 -2.80
C ILE A 165 10.79 20.66 -3.96
N GLN A 166 9.50 20.64 -4.28
CA GLN A 166 8.95 19.88 -5.41
C GLN A 166 9.56 20.33 -6.75
N SER A 167 9.74 21.66 -6.96
CA SER A 167 10.41 22.16 -8.15
C SER A 167 11.87 21.72 -8.24
N TYR A 168 12.55 21.60 -7.10
CA TYR A 168 13.95 21.16 -7.01
C TYR A 168 14.11 19.64 -7.26
N ILE A 169 13.15 18.82 -6.83
CA ILE A 169 13.14 17.37 -7.09
C ILE A 169 12.55 17.00 -8.45
N GLY A 170 11.96 17.96 -9.17
CA GLY A 170 11.50 17.81 -10.55
C GLY A 170 10.22 16.98 -10.74
N TYR A 171 9.41 16.76 -9.69
CA TYR A 171 8.09 16.13 -9.80
C TYR A 171 7.14 16.56 -8.67
N THR A 172 5.84 16.36 -8.90
CA THR A 172 4.76 16.68 -7.97
C THR A 172 4.02 15.42 -7.52
N ASP A 173 3.10 15.55 -6.59
CA ASP A 173 2.22 14.47 -6.15
C ASP A 173 1.39 13.86 -7.29
N ALA A 174 1.10 14.64 -8.35
CA ALA A 174 0.35 14.12 -9.51
C ALA A 174 1.15 13.12 -10.36
N ASP A 175 2.48 13.13 -10.23
CA ASP A 175 3.39 12.29 -11.03
C ASP A 175 3.66 10.91 -10.41
N ILE A 176 3.22 10.69 -9.18
CA ILE A 176 3.48 9.48 -8.40
C ILE A 176 2.20 8.96 -7.76
N TYR A 177 2.14 7.68 -7.48
CA TYR A 177 0.96 7.03 -6.88
C TYR A 177 1.40 6.24 -5.66
N GLY A 178 0.72 6.43 -4.52
CA GLY A 178 1.20 5.83 -3.29
C GLY A 178 0.13 5.43 -2.29
N VAL A 179 0.58 4.68 -1.30
CA VAL A 179 -0.18 4.27 -0.13
C VAL A 179 0.71 4.29 1.10
N GLU A 180 0.23 4.83 2.21
CA GLU A 180 0.80 4.65 3.54
C GLU A 180 0.13 3.45 4.20
N VAL A 181 0.93 2.54 4.70
CA VAL A 181 0.50 1.37 5.47
C VAL A 181 0.98 1.51 6.90
N ASP A 182 0.05 1.51 7.84
CA ASP A 182 0.31 1.44 9.27
C ASP A 182 -0.08 0.04 9.75
N PHE A 183 0.91 -0.84 9.88
CA PHE A 183 0.70 -2.24 10.25
C PHE A 183 0.18 -2.39 11.68
N LYS A 184 0.62 -1.53 12.60
CA LYS A 184 0.18 -1.52 13.99
C LYS A 184 -1.31 -1.19 14.13
N ASN A 185 -1.73 -0.11 13.46
CA ASN A 185 -3.12 0.37 13.49
C ASN A 185 -3.98 -0.24 12.38
N LYS A 186 -3.40 -1.12 11.53
CA LYS A 186 -4.07 -1.83 10.43
C LYS A 186 -4.78 -0.86 9.48
N LYS A 187 -4.10 0.27 9.15
CA LYS A 187 -4.68 1.37 8.39
C LYS A 187 -3.91 1.58 7.09
N PHE A 188 -4.69 1.82 6.02
CA PHE A 188 -4.18 2.18 4.71
C PHE A 188 -4.67 3.58 4.33
N THR A 189 -3.77 4.42 3.85
CA THR A 189 -4.10 5.78 3.43
C THR A 189 -3.51 6.04 2.05
N ARG A 190 -4.35 6.35 1.06
CA ARG A 190 -3.89 6.72 -0.29
C ARG A 190 -3.13 8.02 -0.24
N LEU A 191 -2.06 8.10 -1.05
CA LEU A 191 -1.15 9.24 -1.11
C LEU A 191 -0.99 9.71 -2.56
N ALA A 192 -0.63 10.97 -2.70
CA ALA A 192 -0.26 11.59 -3.98
C ALA A 192 -1.35 11.38 -5.05
N GLY A 193 -1.00 11.05 -6.28
CA GLY A 193 -1.95 10.83 -7.37
C GLY A 193 -2.93 9.66 -7.18
N ALA A 194 -2.77 8.84 -6.14
CA ALA A 194 -3.72 7.79 -5.79
C ALA A 194 -4.90 8.29 -4.92
N VAL A 195 -4.79 9.51 -4.35
CA VAL A 195 -5.87 10.10 -3.52
C VAL A 195 -7.13 10.27 -4.36
N GLY A 196 -8.25 9.80 -3.84
CA GLY A 196 -9.56 9.87 -4.50
C GLY A 196 -9.78 8.90 -5.66
N LYS A 197 -8.77 8.11 -6.06
CA LYS A 197 -8.93 7.11 -7.11
C LYS A 197 -9.59 5.83 -6.58
N THR A 198 -10.48 5.26 -7.38
CA THR A 198 -11.02 3.91 -7.20
C THR A 198 -10.17 2.91 -7.99
N PRO A 199 -9.98 1.66 -7.50
CA PRO A 199 -9.29 0.62 -8.27
C PRO A 199 -9.95 0.36 -9.65
N GLY A 200 -9.17 -0.12 -10.60
CA GLY A 200 -9.63 -0.36 -11.97
C GLY A 200 -9.47 0.86 -12.86
N ASP A 201 -10.52 1.27 -13.53
CA ASP A 201 -10.50 2.28 -14.62
C ASP A 201 -9.83 3.61 -14.22
N ALA A 202 -9.88 4.01 -12.94
CA ALA A 202 -9.23 5.24 -12.49
C ALA A 202 -7.69 5.17 -12.53
N PHE A 203 -7.10 3.96 -12.61
CA PHE A 203 -5.66 3.73 -12.76
C PHE A 203 -5.24 3.39 -14.20
N ASP A 204 -6.17 3.24 -15.14
CA ASP A 204 -5.84 2.82 -16.51
C ASP A 204 -5.02 3.86 -17.29
N GLY A 205 -5.11 5.13 -16.92
CA GLY A 205 -4.26 6.20 -17.46
C GLY A 205 -2.80 6.19 -16.96
N VAL A 206 -2.47 5.37 -15.96
CA VAL A 206 -1.13 5.23 -15.38
C VAL A 206 -0.46 4.01 -16.01
N LYS A 207 0.67 4.21 -16.71
CA LYS A 207 1.30 3.17 -17.51
C LYS A 207 1.66 1.91 -16.72
N ALA A 208 2.10 2.05 -15.47
CA ALA A 208 2.42 0.93 -14.60
C ALA A 208 1.22 -0.01 -14.38
N PHE A 209 0.00 0.53 -14.36
CA PHE A 209 -1.25 -0.23 -14.17
C PHE A 209 -1.97 -0.51 -15.50
N GLY A 210 -2.40 0.53 -16.22
CA GLY A 210 -3.15 0.39 -17.47
C GLY A 210 -2.33 -0.06 -18.67
N GLY A 211 -1.00 -0.07 -18.54
CA GLY A 211 -0.10 -0.67 -19.51
C GLY A 211 0.00 -2.20 -19.42
N ARG A 212 -0.57 -2.82 -18.36
CA ARG A 212 -0.70 -4.29 -18.28
C ARG A 212 -1.73 -4.76 -19.31
N LYS A 213 -1.27 -5.54 -20.29
CA LYS A 213 -2.13 -6.00 -21.40
C LYS A 213 -1.85 -7.45 -21.76
N ARG A 214 -2.91 -8.24 -21.87
CA ARG A 214 -2.81 -9.58 -22.47
C ARG A 214 -2.33 -9.46 -23.89
N CYS A 215 -1.37 -10.31 -24.25
CA CYS A 215 -0.79 -10.38 -25.58
C CYS A 215 -0.40 -11.82 -25.94
N ASN A 216 -0.28 -12.06 -27.25
CA ASN A 216 0.29 -13.28 -27.79
C ASN A 216 1.78 -13.06 -28.06
N VAL A 217 2.61 -13.92 -27.48
CA VAL A 217 4.09 -13.86 -27.60
C VAL A 217 4.57 -15.15 -28.25
N THR A 218 5.37 -15.04 -29.32
CA THR A 218 6.01 -16.21 -29.96
C THR A 218 7.16 -16.74 -29.10
N ASP A 219 7.66 -17.94 -29.42
CA ASP A 219 8.79 -18.52 -28.68
C ASP A 219 10.07 -17.68 -28.82
N GLU A 220 10.20 -16.89 -29.90
CA GLU A 220 11.27 -15.91 -30.10
C GLU A 220 11.04 -14.59 -29.33
N GLY A 221 9.99 -14.52 -28.52
CA GLY A 221 9.69 -13.37 -27.69
C GLY A 221 9.08 -12.18 -28.43
N LYS A 222 8.45 -12.40 -29.60
CA LYS A 222 7.78 -11.34 -30.35
C LYS A 222 6.31 -11.24 -29.97
N VAL A 223 5.88 -10.04 -29.57
CA VAL A 223 4.45 -9.74 -29.39
C VAL A 223 3.80 -9.60 -30.77
N VAL A 224 2.83 -10.46 -31.08
CA VAL A 224 2.18 -10.49 -32.39
C VAL A 224 0.73 -9.98 -32.34
N ALA A 225 0.05 -10.06 -31.21
CA ALA A 225 -1.29 -9.53 -31.02
C ALA A 225 -1.52 -9.15 -29.57
N TYR A 226 -2.35 -8.14 -29.35
CA TYR A 226 -2.93 -7.82 -28.04
C TYR A 226 -4.37 -8.28 -27.95
N PHE A 227 -4.87 -8.43 -26.72
CA PHE A 227 -6.28 -8.75 -26.49
C PHE A 227 -7.19 -7.75 -27.22
N GLY A 228 -8.10 -8.29 -28.05
CA GLY A 228 -8.99 -7.53 -28.92
C GLY A 228 -8.50 -7.35 -30.36
N ASP A 229 -7.23 -7.65 -30.65
CA ASP A 229 -6.73 -7.62 -32.03
C ASP A 229 -7.28 -8.81 -32.84
N ALA A 230 -7.44 -8.61 -34.16
CA ALA A 230 -7.75 -9.70 -35.07
C ALA A 230 -6.63 -10.74 -35.04
N GLY A 231 -7.00 -12.02 -34.95
CA GLY A 231 -6.04 -13.13 -34.86
C GLY A 231 -5.52 -13.43 -33.46
N TYR A 232 -5.76 -12.60 -32.46
CA TYR A 232 -5.46 -12.88 -31.06
C TYR A 232 -6.10 -14.20 -30.62
N SER A 233 -5.43 -14.93 -29.77
CA SER A 233 -5.90 -16.21 -29.23
C SER A 233 -5.61 -16.34 -27.74
N GLU A 234 -6.58 -16.85 -26.98
CA GLU A 234 -6.38 -17.28 -25.59
C GLU A 234 -5.88 -18.74 -25.49
N THR A 235 -5.97 -19.51 -26.58
CA THR A 235 -5.66 -20.95 -26.59
C THR A 235 -4.28 -21.30 -27.15
N GLY A 236 -3.42 -20.30 -27.32
CA GLY A 236 -2.03 -20.50 -27.72
C GLY A 236 -1.79 -20.76 -29.20
N VAL A 237 -2.80 -20.52 -30.05
CA VAL A 237 -2.69 -20.69 -31.51
C VAL A 237 -3.41 -19.54 -32.20
N LEU A 238 -2.72 -18.76 -33.03
CA LEU A 238 -3.33 -17.63 -33.75
C LEU A 238 -4.55 -18.06 -34.57
N THR A 239 -5.66 -17.32 -34.49
CA THR A 239 -6.92 -17.64 -35.17
C THR A 239 -6.94 -17.17 -36.62
N SER A 240 -6.14 -16.16 -36.97
CA SER A 240 -5.94 -15.67 -38.34
C SER A 240 -4.51 -15.21 -38.55
N ALA A 241 -4.10 -15.00 -39.80
CA ALA A 241 -2.77 -14.45 -40.10
C ALA A 241 -2.65 -13.00 -39.61
N ILE A 242 -1.50 -12.66 -39.07
CA ILE A 242 -1.16 -11.33 -38.56
C ILE A 242 0.12 -10.85 -39.21
N THR A 243 0.13 -9.65 -39.77
CA THR A 243 1.32 -9.00 -40.31
C THR A 243 1.77 -7.88 -39.37
N LYS A 244 3.00 -7.88 -38.92
CA LYS A 244 3.62 -6.89 -38.01
C LYS A 244 4.96 -6.42 -38.57
N GLY A 245 5.38 -5.24 -38.12
CA GLY A 245 6.64 -4.61 -38.50
C GLY A 245 6.47 -3.51 -39.54
N GLU A 246 7.56 -2.80 -39.82
CA GLU A 246 7.62 -1.71 -40.79
C GLU A 246 8.85 -1.90 -41.72
N GLY A 247 8.72 -1.42 -42.96
CA GLY A 247 9.78 -1.49 -43.96
C GLY A 247 10.25 -2.92 -44.22
N ASP A 248 11.55 -3.15 -44.16
CA ASP A 248 12.16 -4.47 -44.42
C ASP A 248 11.96 -5.48 -43.26
N ASN A 249 11.39 -5.04 -42.14
CA ASN A 249 11.16 -5.88 -40.98
C ASN A 249 9.71 -6.42 -40.90
N ILE A 250 8.92 -6.29 -41.97
CA ILE A 250 7.58 -6.84 -42.03
C ILE A 250 7.62 -8.35 -41.96
N ARG A 251 6.88 -8.94 -41.02
CA ARG A 251 6.71 -10.40 -40.88
C ARG A 251 5.24 -10.75 -40.83
N THR A 252 4.87 -11.82 -41.51
CA THR A 252 3.53 -12.42 -41.45
C THR A 252 3.58 -13.71 -40.65
N TYR A 253 2.81 -13.74 -39.57
CA TYR A 253 2.56 -14.92 -38.76
C TYR A 253 1.26 -15.56 -39.26
N ALA A 254 1.32 -16.76 -39.76
CA ALA A 254 0.15 -17.46 -40.34
C ALA A 254 -0.86 -17.82 -39.24
N ALA A 255 -2.12 -18.03 -39.62
CA ALA A 255 -3.09 -18.71 -38.77
C ALA A 255 -2.51 -20.09 -38.35
N GLY A 256 -2.69 -20.50 -37.12
CA GLY A 256 -2.08 -21.72 -36.58
C GLY A 256 -0.69 -21.54 -35.98
N THR A 257 -0.06 -20.36 -36.09
CA THR A 257 1.20 -20.06 -35.40
C THR A 257 1.01 -20.21 -33.88
N LYS A 258 1.93 -20.98 -33.25
CA LYS A 258 1.91 -21.17 -31.78
C LYS A 258 2.42 -19.91 -31.07
N VAL A 259 1.72 -19.54 -30.02
CA VAL A 259 2.00 -18.37 -29.20
C VAL A 259 1.71 -18.68 -27.73
N GLN A 260 2.29 -17.90 -26.82
CA GLN A 260 1.95 -17.91 -25.41
C GLN A 260 1.01 -16.75 -25.11
N VAL A 261 0.06 -16.95 -24.22
CA VAL A 261 -0.79 -15.87 -23.70
C VAL A 261 -0.10 -15.29 -22.49
N MET A 262 0.42 -14.08 -22.66
CA MET A 262 1.17 -13.39 -21.64
C MET A 262 0.50 -12.07 -21.27
N VAL A 263 0.93 -11.47 -20.17
CA VAL A 263 0.57 -10.11 -19.77
C VAL A 263 1.84 -9.27 -19.87
N GLU A 264 1.86 -8.36 -20.84
CA GLU A 264 2.92 -7.36 -20.94
C GLU A 264 2.83 -6.41 -19.74
N GLN A 265 3.90 -6.29 -18.99
CA GLN A 265 4.06 -5.34 -17.90
C GLN A 265 5.14 -4.33 -18.25
N PRO A 266 4.79 -3.07 -18.49
CA PRO A 266 5.78 -2.00 -18.67
C PRO A 266 6.61 -1.76 -17.41
N LYS A 267 7.86 -1.33 -17.59
CA LYS A 267 8.68 -0.93 -16.45
C LYS A 267 8.09 0.22 -15.68
N PHE A 268 8.32 0.19 -14.39
CA PHE A 268 7.98 1.27 -13.48
C PHE A 268 9.06 1.46 -12.41
N TYR A 269 9.05 2.62 -11.82
CA TYR A 269 9.95 2.98 -10.72
C TYR A 269 9.17 2.99 -9.42
N TYR A 270 9.85 2.66 -8.33
CA TYR A 270 9.22 2.58 -7.03
C TYR A 270 10.06 3.28 -5.95
N LYS A 271 9.43 3.62 -4.85
CA LYS A 271 10.07 4.16 -3.66
C LYS A 271 9.36 3.64 -2.43
N VAL A 272 10.12 3.14 -1.47
CA VAL A 272 9.64 2.78 -0.14
C VAL A 272 10.25 3.74 0.87
N VAL A 273 9.40 4.34 1.71
CA VAL A 273 9.82 5.25 2.77
C VAL A 273 9.42 4.60 4.10
N PRO A 274 10.35 3.98 4.83
CA PRO A 274 10.06 3.47 6.15
C PRO A 274 9.83 4.63 7.12
N LEU A 275 8.73 4.59 7.86
CA LEU A 275 8.37 5.60 8.87
C LEU A 275 8.55 5.05 10.29
N GLU A 276 8.33 3.76 10.49
CA GLU A 276 8.54 3.08 11.76
C GLU A 276 9.09 1.67 11.50
N LEU A 277 10.25 1.39 12.05
CA LEU A 277 10.96 0.11 11.98
C LEU A 277 11.22 -0.42 13.38
N GLU A 278 11.09 -1.74 13.53
CA GLU A 278 11.47 -2.45 14.75
C GLU A 278 12.46 -3.55 14.39
N LYS A 279 13.60 -3.61 15.09
CA LYS A 279 14.63 -4.60 14.78
C LYS A 279 14.15 -6.02 15.07
N ILE A 280 14.38 -6.95 14.12
CA ILE A 280 14.10 -8.37 14.31
C ILE A 280 15.07 -8.92 15.35
N GLN A 281 14.54 -9.38 16.48
CA GLN A 281 15.34 -9.94 17.57
C GLN A 281 15.87 -11.32 17.20
N GLY A 282 17.18 -11.53 17.37
CA GLY A 282 17.85 -12.80 17.02
C GLY A 282 17.85 -13.09 15.51
N GLY A 283 17.66 -12.07 14.68
CA GLY A 283 17.64 -12.18 13.22
C GLY A 283 18.22 -10.97 12.52
N LYS A 284 18.06 -10.92 11.18
CA LYS A 284 18.51 -9.84 10.31
C LYS A 284 17.34 -8.97 9.86
N GLY A 285 17.59 -7.68 9.64
CA GLY A 285 16.63 -6.71 9.16
C GLY A 285 15.68 -6.19 10.23
N PHE A 286 14.56 -5.67 9.78
CA PHE A 286 13.57 -5.00 10.62
C PHE A 286 12.16 -5.50 10.30
N HIS A 287 11.27 -5.48 11.27
CA HIS A 287 9.83 -5.51 11.05
C HIS A 287 9.38 -4.14 10.53
N MET A 288 8.72 -4.10 9.39
CA MET A 288 8.09 -2.88 8.90
C MET A 288 6.81 -2.62 9.73
N ARG A 289 6.82 -1.56 10.54
CA ARG A 289 5.66 -1.15 11.36
C ARG A 289 4.82 -0.09 10.69
N LYS A 290 5.46 0.81 9.94
CA LYS A 290 4.78 1.83 9.14
C LYS A 290 5.66 2.25 7.96
N ALA A 291 5.07 2.33 6.77
CA ALA A 291 5.79 2.75 5.57
C ALA A 291 4.88 3.43 4.55
N ARG A 292 5.50 4.16 3.64
CA ARG A 292 4.87 4.67 2.41
C ARG A 292 5.48 3.95 1.22
N TYR A 293 4.62 3.46 0.35
CA TYR A 293 4.96 2.80 -0.90
C TYR A 293 4.50 3.67 -2.05
N TYR A 294 5.37 3.92 -3.02
CA TYR A 294 5.06 4.72 -4.20
C TYR A 294 5.52 4.04 -5.47
N VAL A 295 4.80 4.31 -6.57
CA VAL A 295 5.22 3.98 -7.94
C VAL A 295 5.14 5.21 -8.84
N SER A 296 5.95 5.19 -9.91
CA SER A 296 5.98 6.19 -10.98
C SER A 296 6.26 5.53 -12.32
N ASP A 297 5.65 6.03 -13.39
CA ASP A 297 5.90 5.57 -14.77
C ASP A 297 7.28 5.99 -15.30
N THR A 298 7.91 6.97 -14.68
CA THR A 298 9.20 7.52 -15.07
C THR A 298 10.13 7.66 -13.88
N MET A 299 11.43 7.69 -14.15
CA MET A 299 12.44 7.94 -13.11
C MET A 299 12.16 9.27 -12.41
N LYS A 300 12.13 9.24 -11.09
CA LYS A 300 11.99 10.41 -10.23
C LYS A 300 13.10 10.41 -9.19
N ALA A 301 13.42 11.58 -8.63
CA ALA A 301 14.42 11.67 -7.56
C ALA A 301 14.03 10.79 -6.36
N GLY A 302 14.94 9.92 -5.93
CA GLY A 302 14.73 8.98 -4.83
C GLY A 302 13.89 7.74 -5.18
N PHE A 303 13.51 7.55 -6.45
CA PHE A 303 12.90 6.32 -6.94
C PHE A 303 13.96 5.39 -7.53
N LYS A 304 13.74 4.09 -7.40
CA LYS A 304 14.54 3.01 -7.98
C LYS A 304 13.73 2.34 -9.09
N LEU A 305 14.39 1.83 -10.13
CA LEU A 305 13.74 0.91 -11.07
C LEU A 305 13.36 -0.38 -10.32
N HIS A 306 12.12 -0.88 -10.50
CA HIS A 306 11.73 -2.12 -9.81
C HIS A 306 12.59 -3.29 -10.32
N PRO A 307 13.11 -4.16 -9.42
CA PRO A 307 14.05 -5.23 -9.79
C PRO A 307 13.53 -6.23 -10.82
N ALA A 308 12.22 -6.36 -10.99
CA ALA A 308 11.63 -7.17 -12.06
C ALA A 308 12.10 -6.75 -13.47
N PHE A 309 12.53 -5.51 -13.63
CA PHE A 309 13.01 -4.94 -14.89
C PHE A 309 14.53 -4.87 -14.96
N ILE A 310 15.23 -5.64 -14.13
CA ILE A 310 16.69 -5.80 -14.16
C ILE A 310 17.00 -7.29 -14.30
N LYS A 311 17.74 -7.65 -15.34
CA LYS A 311 18.23 -9.03 -15.55
C LYS A 311 19.71 -8.97 -15.86
N ASP A 312 20.52 -9.61 -15.05
CA ASP A 312 21.99 -9.62 -15.18
C ASP A 312 22.55 -8.18 -15.33
N GLY A 313 22.10 -7.28 -14.42
CA GLY A 313 22.49 -5.87 -14.40
C GLY A 313 21.97 -5.02 -15.56
N LYS A 314 21.15 -5.55 -16.46
CA LYS A 314 20.61 -4.84 -17.63
C LYS A 314 19.15 -4.47 -17.44
N GLU A 315 18.83 -3.20 -17.67
CA GLU A 315 17.46 -2.68 -17.63
C GLU A 315 16.61 -3.21 -18.79
N LYS A 316 15.34 -3.52 -18.50
CA LYS A 316 14.31 -3.97 -19.43
C LYS A 316 13.15 -3.00 -19.47
N ASN A 317 12.59 -2.77 -20.66
CA ASN A 317 11.41 -1.90 -20.80
C ASN A 317 10.11 -2.62 -20.45
N PHE A 318 10.08 -3.94 -20.62
CA PHE A 318 8.94 -4.80 -20.38
C PHE A 318 9.39 -6.14 -19.80
N ILE A 319 8.50 -6.75 -19.03
CA ILE A 319 8.48 -8.18 -18.74
C ILE A 319 7.11 -8.73 -19.15
N TYR A 320 7.03 -10.03 -19.39
CA TYR A 320 5.81 -10.68 -19.82
C TYR A 320 5.47 -11.77 -18.81
N LEU A 321 4.44 -11.49 -17.99
CA LEU A 321 3.93 -12.43 -17.00
C LEU A 321 3.01 -13.45 -17.68
N SER A 322 2.93 -14.64 -17.15
CA SER A 322 1.99 -15.66 -17.62
C SER A 322 0.55 -15.22 -17.37
N ALA A 323 -0.29 -15.13 -18.39
CA ALA A 323 -1.71 -14.85 -18.19
C ALA A 323 -2.42 -16.00 -17.47
N TYR A 324 -1.93 -17.22 -17.63
CA TYR A 324 -2.50 -18.44 -17.08
C TYR A 324 -1.48 -19.25 -16.29
N GLU A 325 -1.94 -20.06 -15.36
CA GLU A 325 -1.12 -21.06 -14.68
C GLU A 325 -0.53 -22.04 -15.72
N GLY A 326 0.70 -22.47 -15.49
CA GLY A 326 1.48 -23.19 -16.50
C GLY A 326 0.93 -24.59 -16.82
N CYS A 327 0.69 -24.87 -18.08
CA CYS A 327 0.50 -26.21 -18.62
C CYS A 327 1.73 -26.64 -19.42
N THR A 328 1.80 -27.88 -19.88
CA THR A 328 2.93 -28.42 -20.64
C THR A 328 2.57 -28.59 -22.12
N TYR A 329 3.49 -28.22 -23.00
CA TYR A 329 3.45 -28.59 -24.40
C TYR A 329 4.41 -29.79 -24.64
N ASP A 330 3.83 -30.90 -25.09
CA ASP A 330 4.56 -32.12 -25.45
C ASP A 330 5.22 -31.92 -26.82
N THR A 331 6.54 -31.84 -26.82
CA THR A 331 7.31 -31.62 -28.05
C THR A 331 7.31 -32.83 -28.96
N SER A 332 7.21 -34.03 -28.42
CA SER A 332 7.19 -35.27 -29.18
C SER A 332 5.86 -35.51 -29.90
N ALA A 333 4.75 -35.22 -29.20
CA ALA A 333 3.41 -35.30 -29.75
C ALA A 333 2.98 -34.05 -30.52
N SER A 334 3.74 -32.97 -30.44
CA SER A 334 3.43 -31.65 -31.00
C SER A 334 2.06 -31.13 -30.53
N ALA A 335 1.68 -31.37 -29.26
CA ALA A 335 0.38 -31.04 -28.68
C ALA A 335 0.50 -30.56 -27.23
N TYR A 336 -0.48 -29.76 -26.79
CA TYR A 336 -0.59 -29.39 -25.38
C TYR A 336 -1.11 -30.56 -24.54
N LYS A 337 -0.51 -30.77 -23.38
CA LYS A 337 -1.01 -31.65 -22.35
C LYS A 337 -2.09 -30.88 -21.55
N LEU A 338 -3.35 -31.15 -21.89
CA LEU A 338 -4.50 -30.45 -21.31
C LEU A 338 -4.95 -31.04 -19.99
N ASN A 339 -4.35 -32.15 -19.57
CA ASN A 339 -4.65 -32.88 -18.33
C ASN A 339 -3.36 -32.97 -17.50
N ASP A 340 -3.45 -32.62 -16.22
CA ASP A 340 -2.35 -32.65 -15.26
C ASP A 340 -1.88 -34.08 -14.87
N ALA A 341 -2.67 -35.11 -15.19
CA ALA A 341 -2.30 -36.52 -14.99
C ALA A 341 -1.37 -37.09 -16.07
N GLN A 342 -1.14 -36.36 -17.17
CA GLN A 342 -0.23 -36.80 -18.24
C GLN A 342 1.23 -36.69 -17.79
N ASP A 343 2.03 -37.72 -18.11
CA ASP A 343 3.46 -37.68 -17.85
C ASP A 343 4.13 -36.54 -18.64
N VAL A 344 5.06 -35.85 -18.00
CA VAL A 344 5.85 -34.77 -18.58
C VAL A 344 7.28 -35.26 -18.80
N ASP A 345 7.81 -35.06 -19.98
CA ASP A 345 9.25 -35.20 -20.23
C ASP A 345 9.95 -33.92 -19.75
N TRP A 346 10.40 -33.96 -18.50
CA TRP A 346 11.09 -32.83 -17.87
C TRP A 346 12.38 -32.39 -18.53
N THR A 347 12.83 -33.14 -19.54
CA THR A 347 14.02 -32.84 -20.34
C THR A 347 13.68 -32.13 -21.64
N ASN A 348 12.57 -32.51 -22.29
CA ASN A 348 12.28 -32.09 -23.67
C ASN A 348 10.99 -31.28 -23.81
N ASP A 349 9.99 -31.50 -22.98
CA ASP A 349 8.75 -30.73 -23.01
C ASP A 349 8.98 -29.27 -22.59
N VAL A 350 8.03 -28.40 -22.89
CA VAL A 350 8.11 -26.96 -22.56
C VAL A 350 6.89 -26.48 -21.78
N LEU A 351 7.12 -25.59 -20.82
CA LEU A 351 6.06 -24.93 -20.06
C LEU A 351 5.32 -23.95 -20.97
N ALA A 352 4.00 -23.85 -20.84
CA ALA A 352 3.14 -23.00 -21.66
C ALA A 352 2.11 -22.24 -20.83
N SER A 353 1.65 -21.11 -21.34
CA SER A 353 0.59 -20.28 -20.78
C SER A 353 -0.54 -20.14 -21.79
N ILE A 354 -1.62 -20.90 -21.60
CA ILE A 354 -2.81 -20.92 -22.47
C ILE A 354 -4.09 -21.15 -21.68
N ALA A 355 -5.21 -20.75 -22.23
CA ALA A 355 -6.54 -21.10 -21.73
C ALA A 355 -6.92 -22.54 -22.10
N ASN A 356 -7.93 -23.08 -21.42
CA ASN A 356 -8.52 -24.40 -21.62
C ASN A 356 -7.56 -25.57 -21.32
N ALA A 357 -6.61 -25.37 -20.44
CA ALA A 357 -5.72 -26.40 -19.96
C ALA A 357 -5.74 -26.52 -18.44
N LYS A 358 -5.51 -27.71 -17.90
CA LYS A 358 -5.21 -27.85 -16.49
C LYS A 358 -3.77 -27.45 -16.21
N PRO A 359 -3.51 -26.75 -15.11
CA PRO A 359 -2.16 -26.48 -14.67
C PRO A 359 -1.39 -27.79 -14.48
N THR A 360 -0.18 -27.87 -15.01
CA THR A 360 0.73 -28.98 -14.73
C THR A 360 1.06 -28.99 -13.24
N SER A 361 0.85 -30.12 -12.59
CA SER A 361 1.08 -30.27 -11.14
C SER A 361 2.26 -31.19 -10.84
N GLY A 362 2.71 -31.15 -9.58
CA GLY A 362 3.76 -32.02 -9.08
C GLY A 362 3.38 -33.49 -8.93
N LEU A 363 2.08 -33.82 -8.84
CA LEU A 363 1.55 -35.18 -8.71
C LEU A 363 2.56 -36.20 -8.13
N THR A 364 2.78 -37.32 -8.82
CA THR A 364 3.75 -38.36 -8.47
C THR A 364 5.04 -38.31 -9.29
N GLN A 365 5.13 -37.42 -10.27
CA GLN A 365 6.24 -37.35 -11.20
C GLN A 365 7.52 -36.84 -10.52
N SER A 366 8.61 -37.60 -10.60
CA SER A 366 9.86 -37.28 -9.91
C SER A 366 10.51 -35.95 -10.36
N GLY A 367 10.27 -35.54 -11.61
CA GLY A 367 10.79 -34.28 -12.16
C GLY A 367 9.97 -33.03 -11.84
N ALA A 368 8.80 -33.17 -11.23
CA ALA A 368 7.89 -32.04 -10.96
C ALA A 368 8.31 -31.16 -9.76
N THR A 369 9.59 -30.94 -9.63
CA THR A 369 10.21 -30.05 -8.63
C THR A 369 10.35 -28.62 -9.17
N ARG A 370 10.72 -27.66 -8.31
CA ARG A 370 11.02 -26.29 -8.77
C ARG A 370 12.04 -26.28 -9.90
N ASN A 371 13.11 -27.09 -9.81
CA ASN A 371 14.10 -27.22 -10.86
C ASN A 371 13.53 -27.82 -12.16
N GLY A 372 12.60 -28.76 -12.07
CA GLY A 372 11.94 -29.33 -13.25
C GLY A 372 11.11 -28.28 -14.00
N PHE A 373 10.29 -27.52 -13.29
CA PHE A 373 9.53 -26.41 -13.88
C PHE A 373 10.44 -25.34 -14.47
N ARG A 374 11.54 -24.99 -13.79
CA ARG A 374 12.59 -24.09 -14.33
C ARG A 374 13.15 -24.63 -15.65
N THR A 375 13.43 -25.91 -15.71
CA THR A 375 14.02 -26.56 -16.89
C THR A 375 13.09 -26.48 -18.09
N ILE A 376 11.82 -26.90 -17.94
CA ILE A 376 10.85 -26.87 -19.04
C ILE A 376 10.41 -25.45 -19.44
N ALA A 377 10.49 -24.48 -18.53
CA ALA A 377 10.29 -23.07 -18.87
C ALA A 377 11.42 -22.52 -19.73
N ALA A 378 12.68 -22.78 -19.34
CA ALA A 378 13.86 -22.33 -20.07
C ALA A 378 14.02 -23.01 -21.46
N LYS A 379 13.48 -24.21 -21.62
CA LYS A 379 13.48 -24.95 -22.92
C LYS A 379 12.71 -24.25 -24.03
N ARG A 380 11.81 -23.33 -23.70
CA ARG A 380 11.08 -22.54 -24.68
C ARG A 380 12.00 -21.63 -25.51
N GLY A 381 13.11 -21.18 -24.96
CA GLY A 381 14.10 -20.36 -25.65
C GLY A 381 14.73 -19.29 -24.74
N SER A 382 15.58 -18.48 -25.35
CA SER A 382 16.26 -17.40 -24.65
C SER A 382 15.25 -16.39 -24.09
N GLY A 383 15.48 -15.91 -22.88
CA GLY A 383 14.58 -15.00 -22.16
C GLY A 383 13.43 -15.67 -21.40
N TRP A 384 13.07 -16.91 -21.75
CA TRP A 384 12.03 -17.66 -21.06
C TRP A 384 12.53 -18.28 -19.76
N SER A 385 11.72 -18.20 -18.73
CA SER A 385 12.00 -18.73 -17.40
C SER A 385 10.71 -19.07 -16.65
N GLN A 386 10.86 -19.71 -15.52
CA GLN A 386 9.81 -19.77 -14.50
C GLN A 386 9.67 -18.40 -13.84
N GLU A 387 8.50 -18.11 -13.30
CA GLU A 387 8.23 -16.88 -12.55
C GLU A 387 9.24 -16.67 -11.42
N THR A 388 9.67 -15.40 -11.23
CA THR A 388 10.68 -15.01 -10.24
C THR A 388 10.08 -14.18 -9.13
N VAL A 389 10.76 -14.13 -7.99
CA VAL A 389 10.36 -13.31 -6.85
C VAL A 389 10.21 -11.82 -7.22
N GLN A 390 11.07 -11.32 -8.12
CA GLN A 390 11.00 -9.94 -8.60
C GLN A 390 9.72 -9.69 -9.41
N ALA A 391 9.32 -10.63 -10.28
CA ALA A 391 8.10 -10.50 -11.08
C ALA A 391 6.84 -10.59 -10.20
N ALA A 392 6.82 -11.51 -9.25
CA ALA A 392 5.72 -11.65 -8.29
C ALA A 392 5.54 -10.38 -7.44
N THR A 393 6.62 -9.86 -6.87
CA THR A 393 6.56 -8.66 -6.01
C THR A 393 6.23 -7.38 -6.79
N ALA A 394 6.49 -7.32 -8.09
CA ALA A 394 5.99 -6.24 -8.94
C ALA A 394 4.45 -6.23 -8.99
N THR A 395 3.82 -7.39 -9.15
CA THR A 395 2.35 -7.54 -9.09
C THR A 395 1.81 -7.20 -7.70
N GLU A 396 2.47 -7.69 -6.63
CA GLU A 396 2.12 -7.40 -5.24
C GLU A 396 2.14 -5.90 -4.94
N LEU A 397 3.20 -5.18 -5.33
CA LEU A 397 3.34 -3.75 -5.09
C LEU A 397 2.28 -2.93 -5.84
N LEU A 398 2.04 -3.26 -7.11
CA LEU A 398 0.99 -2.59 -7.90
C LEU A 398 -0.38 -2.81 -7.29
N PHE A 399 -0.71 -4.04 -6.88
CA PHE A 399 -1.97 -4.33 -6.21
C PHE A 399 -2.13 -3.52 -4.91
N LEU A 400 -1.11 -3.49 -4.04
CA LEU A 400 -1.12 -2.72 -2.81
C LEU A 400 -1.48 -1.26 -3.04
N ILE A 401 -0.87 -0.62 -4.05
CA ILE A 401 -1.10 0.80 -4.33
C ILE A 401 -2.48 1.02 -4.95
N GLU A 402 -2.88 0.17 -5.91
CA GLU A 402 -4.17 0.28 -6.59
C GLU A 402 -5.35 0.05 -5.63
N TYR A 403 -5.26 -0.93 -4.74
CA TYR A 403 -6.35 -1.31 -3.85
C TYR A 403 -6.25 -0.71 -2.45
N ALA A 404 -5.11 -0.15 -2.07
CA ALA A 404 -4.79 0.26 -0.71
C ALA A 404 -5.10 -0.89 0.29
N SER A 405 -4.63 -2.09 -0.05
CA SER A 405 -4.87 -3.33 0.70
C SER A 405 -3.89 -4.41 0.25
N PHE A 406 -3.55 -5.34 1.12
CA PHE A 406 -2.87 -6.58 0.76
C PHE A 406 -3.84 -7.73 0.49
N ASP A 407 -5.05 -7.70 1.05
CA ASP A 407 -6.06 -8.75 0.96
C ASP A 407 -6.71 -8.80 -0.43
N MET A 408 -6.12 -9.58 -1.34
CA MET A 408 -6.66 -9.76 -2.69
C MET A 408 -8.02 -10.46 -2.67
N GLN A 409 -8.24 -11.43 -1.79
CA GLN A 409 -9.49 -12.18 -1.74
C GLN A 409 -10.69 -11.27 -1.50
N SER A 410 -10.59 -10.34 -0.54
CA SER A 410 -11.69 -9.41 -0.25
C SER A 410 -11.90 -8.36 -1.34
N LYS A 411 -10.89 -8.07 -2.17
CA LYS A 411 -10.93 -6.99 -3.15
C LYS A 411 -11.33 -7.43 -4.55
N ILE A 412 -10.89 -8.62 -4.98
CA ILE A 412 -11.12 -9.07 -6.36
C ILE A 412 -11.88 -10.40 -6.45
N GLY A 413 -12.18 -11.04 -5.32
CA GLY A 413 -12.93 -12.28 -5.22
C GLY A 413 -12.16 -13.38 -4.52
N ALA A 414 -12.87 -14.38 -4.02
CA ALA A 414 -12.31 -15.45 -3.17
C ALA A 414 -11.23 -16.30 -3.87
N GLY A 415 -11.18 -16.31 -5.19
CA GLY A 415 -10.33 -17.24 -5.94
C GLY A 415 -10.79 -18.70 -5.80
N VAL A 416 -10.08 -19.61 -6.45
CA VAL A 416 -10.30 -21.05 -6.25
C VAL A 416 -9.54 -21.49 -4.98
N THR A 417 -10.17 -21.32 -3.83
CA THR A 417 -9.52 -21.51 -2.52
C THR A 417 -10.32 -22.36 -1.54
N ASN A 418 -11.59 -22.64 -1.81
CA ASN A 418 -12.51 -23.24 -0.82
C ASN A 418 -13.13 -24.56 -1.31
N LYS A 419 -12.42 -25.35 -2.11
CA LYS A 419 -12.85 -26.69 -2.51
C LYS A 419 -12.61 -27.66 -1.35
N THR A 420 -13.49 -28.64 -1.21
CA THR A 420 -13.21 -29.79 -0.32
C THR A 420 -12.16 -30.67 -0.98
N ASP A 421 -11.08 -30.96 -0.27
CA ASP A 421 -10.07 -31.91 -0.74
C ASP A 421 -10.59 -33.35 -0.55
N ASP A 422 -10.92 -33.99 -1.67
CA ASP A 422 -11.40 -35.39 -1.70
C ASP A 422 -10.28 -36.41 -1.93
N GLY A 423 -9.01 -35.95 -1.96
CA GLY A 423 -7.85 -36.79 -2.22
C GLY A 423 -7.62 -37.13 -3.70
N ALA A 424 -8.46 -36.65 -4.62
CA ALA A 424 -8.26 -36.89 -6.04
C ALA A 424 -6.94 -36.29 -6.57
N THR A 425 -6.38 -36.90 -7.59
CA THR A 425 -5.10 -36.45 -8.19
C THR A 425 -5.22 -35.12 -8.92
N SER A 426 -6.39 -34.83 -9.46
CA SER A 426 -6.64 -33.67 -10.33
C SER A 426 -7.76 -32.79 -9.81
N MET A 427 -7.43 -31.91 -8.87
CA MET A 427 -8.40 -30.99 -8.26
C MET A 427 -8.31 -29.54 -8.75
N THR A 428 -7.29 -29.21 -9.53
CA THR A 428 -7.15 -27.88 -10.12
C THR A 428 -8.27 -27.57 -11.10
N GLU A 429 -8.68 -26.31 -11.18
CA GLU A 429 -9.60 -25.83 -12.22
C GLU A 429 -8.85 -25.59 -13.52
N ILE A 430 -9.56 -25.71 -14.64
CA ILE A 430 -9.06 -25.40 -15.96
C ILE A 430 -8.89 -23.89 -16.09
N THR A 431 -7.78 -23.48 -16.69
CA THR A 431 -7.46 -22.08 -17.02
C THR A 431 -8.42 -21.50 -18.08
N GLY A 432 -8.54 -20.18 -18.11
CA GLY A 432 -9.30 -19.47 -19.14
C GLY A 432 -10.68 -19.02 -18.75
N ALA A 433 -11.11 -19.22 -17.50
CA ALA A 433 -12.40 -18.71 -17.03
C ALA A 433 -12.51 -17.18 -17.19
N THR A 434 -11.39 -16.46 -17.07
CA THR A 434 -11.35 -14.99 -17.14
C THR A 434 -11.02 -14.43 -18.52
N THR A 435 -11.13 -15.23 -19.59
CA THR A 435 -10.90 -14.77 -20.96
C THR A 435 -11.72 -13.53 -21.34
N THR A 436 -12.98 -13.47 -20.89
CA THR A 436 -13.89 -12.35 -21.17
C THR A 436 -13.52 -11.05 -20.44
N LEU A 437 -12.76 -11.13 -19.36
CA LEU A 437 -12.25 -9.95 -18.65
C LEU A 437 -11.09 -9.29 -19.41
N GLY A 438 -10.34 -10.06 -20.20
CA GLY A 438 -9.18 -9.56 -20.93
C GLY A 438 -8.16 -8.90 -19.99
N ASN A 439 -7.96 -7.59 -20.15
CA ASN A 439 -7.01 -6.80 -19.34
C ASN A 439 -7.60 -6.32 -17.99
N LYS A 440 -8.87 -6.58 -17.72
CA LYS A 440 -9.55 -6.05 -16.53
C LYS A 440 -9.30 -6.92 -15.30
N THR A 441 -9.40 -6.27 -14.15
CA THR A 441 -9.45 -6.96 -12.86
C THR A 441 -10.89 -7.34 -12.53
N GLY A 442 -11.08 -8.52 -11.96
CA GLY A 442 -12.39 -8.99 -11.51
C GLY A 442 -12.43 -10.49 -11.26
N SER A 443 -13.63 -11.02 -11.11
CA SER A 443 -13.86 -12.44 -10.92
C SER A 443 -14.97 -12.96 -11.84
N VAL A 444 -14.88 -14.24 -12.18
CA VAL A 444 -15.86 -14.98 -12.98
C VAL A 444 -16.13 -16.30 -12.27
N VAL A 445 -17.40 -16.72 -12.23
CA VAL A 445 -17.74 -18.08 -11.80
C VAL A 445 -17.59 -19.01 -13.00
N ASN A 446 -16.73 -20.01 -12.89
CA ASN A 446 -16.51 -20.98 -13.95
C ASN A 446 -17.67 -22.01 -14.04
N THR A 447 -17.61 -22.90 -15.02
CA THR A 447 -18.64 -23.92 -15.27
C THR A 447 -18.81 -24.90 -14.12
N ASN A 448 -17.82 -25.05 -13.25
CA ASN A 448 -17.84 -25.91 -12.07
C ASN A 448 -18.35 -25.19 -10.81
N GLY A 449 -18.74 -23.90 -10.92
CA GLY A 449 -19.27 -23.09 -9.82
C GLY A 449 -18.21 -22.44 -8.95
N TRP A 450 -16.91 -22.46 -9.34
CA TRP A 450 -15.83 -21.84 -8.58
C TRP A 450 -15.54 -20.43 -9.06
N THR A 451 -15.23 -19.54 -8.12
CA THR A 451 -14.81 -18.18 -8.42
C THR A 451 -13.37 -18.18 -8.89
N VAL A 452 -13.13 -17.76 -10.12
CA VAL A 452 -11.82 -17.55 -10.70
C VAL A 452 -11.57 -16.06 -10.79
N VAL A 453 -10.41 -15.59 -10.37
CA VAL A 453 -10.06 -14.17 -10.30
C VAL A 453 -9.04 -13.79 -11.36
N SER A 454 -9.04 -12.53 -11.77
CA SER A 454 -7.99 -11.93 -12.60
C SER A 454 -7.55 -10.61 -11.99
N TYR A 455 -6.25 -10.35 -11.98
CA TYR A 455 -5.70 -9.04 -11.70
C TYR A 455 -4.99 -8.51 -12.95
N ARG A 456 -5.61 -7.52 -13.59
CA ARG A 456 -5.09 -6.85 -14.79
C ARG A 456 -4.55 -7.83 -15.85
N GLY A 457 -5.37 -8.83 -16.19
CA GLY A 457 -5.08 -9.83 -17.21
C GLY A 457 -4.39 -11.10 -16.69
N GLU A 458 -3.88 -11.15 -15.49
CA GLU A 458 -3.29 -12.32 -14.87
C GLU A 458 -4.35 -13.12 -14.12
N GLU A 459 -4.73 -14.29 -14.65
CA GLU A 459 -5.70 -15.20 -14.03
C GLU A 459 -5.06 -15.95 -12.86
N ASN A 460 -5.82 -16.13 -11.78
CA ASN A 460 -5.42 -16.82 -10.56
C ASN A 460 -4.03 -16.38 -10.02
N PRO A 461 -3.81 -15.09 -9.73
CA PRO A 461 -2.59 -14.69 -9.02
C PRO A 461 -2.44 -15.42 -7.69
N PHE A 462 -3.54 -15.91 -7.14
CA PHE A 462 -3.60 -16.78 -5.97
C PHE A 462 -4.69 -17.85 -6.11
N GLY A 463 -4.62 -18.88 -5.24
CA GLY A 463 -5.54 -20.02 -5.25
C GLY A 463 -5.22 -21.02 -6.38
N ASN A 464 -6.12 -21.97 -6.58
CA ASN A 464 -6.07 -23.07 -7.54
C ASN A 464 -4.87 -24.02 -7.32
N ILE A 465 -3.64 -23.55 -7.53
CA ILE A 465 -2.40 -24.32 -7.33
C ILE A 465 -1.29 -23.43 -6.77
N TRP A 466 -0.42 -23.93 -5.88
CA TRP A 466 0.82 -23.27 -5.53
C TRP A 466 1.72 -23.07 -6.76
N LYS A 467 2.36 -21.93 -6.84
CA LYS A 467 3.29 -21.59 -7.92
C LYS A 467 4.72 -21.58 -7.39
N TRP A 468 5.58 -22.42 -7.93
CA TRP A 468 7.01 -22.33 -7.69
C TRP A 468 7.55 -20.97 -8.10
N ILE A 469 8.34 -20.34 -7.23
CA ILE A 469 8.98 -19.04 -7.49
C ILE A 469 10.49 -19.20 -7.48
N ASP A 470 11.14 -18.73 -8.55
CA ASP A 470 12.59 -18.68 -8.67
C ASP A 470 13.19 -17.38 -8.11
N GLY A 471 14.53 -17.34 -8.01
CA GLY A 471 15.27 -16.16 -7.56
C GLY A 471 15.30 -15.97 -6.04
N ILE A 472 14.70 -16.86 -5.27
CA ILE A 472 14.70 -16.81 -3.79
C ILE A 472 15.01 -18.18 -3.19
N ASN A 473 15.96 -18.21 -2.25
CA ASN A 473 16.27 -19.35 -1.39
C ASN A 473 16.25 -18.91 0.07
N VAL A 474 15.81 -19.78 0.97
CA VAL A 474 15.90 -19.55 2.42
C VAL A 474 16.86 -20.56 3.02
N TYR A 475 17.88 -20.08 3.73
CA TYR A 475 18.86 -20.93 4.41
C TYR A 475 18.57 -21.02 5.90
N ASN A 476 17.93 -22.11 6.33
CA ASN A 476 17.42 -22.26 7.69
C ASN A 476 18.51 -22.51 8.73
N LYS A 477 19.68 -23.08 8.35
CA LYS A 477 20.84 -23.17 9.22
C LYS A 477 21.38 -21.81 9.68
N ASN A 478 21.06 -20.75 8.96
CA ASN A 478 21.41 -19.39 9.28
C ASN A 478 20.14 -18.59 9.65
N GLU A 479 19.41 -19.09 10.63
CA GLU A 479 18.23 -18.46 11.22
C GLU A 479 17.08 -18.14 10.22
N GLY A 480 17.04 -18.81 9.07
CA GLY A 480 16.07 -18.52 8.02
C GLY A 480 16.44 -17.27 7.21
N SER A 481 17.73 -17.08 6.96
CA SER A 481 18.22 -15.98 6.10
C SER A 481 17.75 -16.16 4.65
N VAL A 482 17.32 -15.06 4.05
CA VAL A 482 16.82 -14.99 2.67
C VAL A 482 17.96 -14.61 1.73
N TYR A 483 18.04 -15.32 0.61
CA TYR A 483 19.02 -15.09 -0.47
C TYR A 483 18.29 -14.86 -1.78
N ILE A 484 18.69 -13.85 -2.53
CA ILE A 484 18.04 -13.38 -3.75
C ILE A 484 19.03 -13.37 -4.91
N ALA A 485 18.54 -13.79 -6.09
CA ALA A 485 19.24 -13.68 -7.37
C ALA A 485 18.30 -13.13 -8.44
N ASP A 486 18.85 -12.44 -9.45
CA ASP A 486 18.12 -11.92 -10.63
C ASP A 486 18.42 -12.73 -11.91
N HIS A 487 19.34 -13.67 -11.85
CA HIS A 487 19.72 -14.57 -12.93
C HIS A 487 20.40 -15.84 -12.38
N GLY A 488 20.70 -16.81 -13.27
CA GLY A 488 21.47 -18.00 -12.91
C GLY A 488 20.85 -18.83 -11.79
N PHE A 489 19.52 -18.94 -11.78
CA PHE A 489 18.75 -19.55 -10.71
C PHE A 489 19.15 -20.99 -10.42
N LYS A 490 19.35 -21.29 -9.15
CA LYS A 490 19.71 -22.62 -8.63
C LYS A 490 19.02 -22.85 -7.29
N ASP A 491 18.81 -24.11 -6.96
CA ASP A 491 18.32 -24.54 -5.67
C ASP A 491 19.49 -24.76 -4.71
N ASP A 492 19.21 -24.72 -3.41
CA ASP A 492 20.10 -25.16 -2.33
C ASP A 492 21.47 -24.43 -2.31
N ILE A 493 21.48 -23.15 -2.67
CA ILE A 493 22.69 -22.32 -2.75
C ILE A 493 22.44 -20.93 -2.13
N ASN A 494 23.49 -20.39 -1.50
CA ASN A 494 23.56 -19.03 -0.98
C ASN A 494 24.80 -18.25 -1.47
N ALA A 495 25.56 -18.85 -2.42
CA ALA A 495 26.67 -18.20 -3.09
C ALA A 495 26.22 -17.53 -4.40
N ALA A 496 27.08 -16.70 -4.98
CA ALA A 496 26.78 -16.00 -6.23
C ALA A 496 26.18 -16.93 -7.31
N PRO A 497 25.14 -16.48 -8.03
CA PRO A 497 24.62 -15.12 -8.09
C PRO A 497 23.66 -14.71 -6.96
N TYR A 498 23.38 -15.59 -6.01
CA TYR A 498 22.56 -15.26 -4.85
C TYR A 498 23.33 -14.38 -3.86
N SER A 499 22.69 -13.32 -3.39
CA SER A 499 23.18 -12.43 -2.33
C SER A 499 22.27 -12.49 -1.11
N ASP A 500 22.83 -12.31 0.08
CA ASP A 500 22.09 -12.22 1.33
C ASP A 500 21.23 -10.95 1.33
N ALA A 501 19.92 -11.12 1.44
CA ALA A 501 18.98 -10.00 1.47
C ALA A 501 19.01 -9.20 2.78
N GLY A 502 19.84 -9.61 3.74
CA GLY A 502 19.92 -8.94 5.04
C GLY A 502 18.63 -9.02 5.87
N ILE A 503 17.79 -10.01 5.60
CA ILE A 503 16.54 -10.28 6.33
C ILE A 503 16.44 -11.75 6.72
N THR A 504 15.68 -12.02 7.77
CA THR A 504 15.28 -13.38 8.19
C THR A 504 13.78 -13.52 8.18
N ILE A 505 13.29 -14.70 7.81
CA ILE A 505 11.87 -15.01 7.87
C ILE A 505 11.37 -15.12 9.32
N CYS A 506 10.08 -14.97 9.55
CA CYS A 506 9.47 -15.21 10.87
C CYS A 506 9.68 -16.66 11.35
N GLY A 507 9.53 -16.88 12.65
CA GLY A 507 9.78 -18.19 13.31
C GLY A 507 8.56 -19.07 13.44
N SER A 508 7.38 -18.66 12.96
CA SER A 508 6.11 -19.40 13.08
C SER A 508 5.27 -19.26 11.83
N ASN A 509 4.35 -20.18 11.65
CA ASN A 509 3.30 -20.09 10.65
C ASN A 509 2.15 -19.23 11.17
N GLY A 510 1.50 -18.45 10.31
CA GLY A 510 0.37 -17.63 10.72
C GLY A 510 0.03 -16.54 9.72
N TYR A 511 -1.01 -15.76 10.02
CA TYR A 511 -1.38 -14.59 9.22
C TYR A 511 -0.38 -13.46 9.42
N VAL A 512 0.08 -12.90 8.32
CA VAL A 512 1.14 -11.88 8.29
C VAL A 512 0.70 -10.61 9.02
N SER A 513 1.54 -10.12 9.92
CA SER A 513 1.34 -8.84 10.64
C SER A 513 2.41 -7.80 10.33
N ALA A 514 3.59 -8.22 9.83
CA ALA A 514 4.64 -7.33 9.34
C ALA A 514 5.50 -8.05 8.29
N PHE A 515 5.97 -7.30 7.31
CA PHE A 515 7.00 -7.74 6.37
C PHE A 515 8.40 -7.39 6.88
N ALA A 516 9.38 -8.17 6.43
CA ALA A 516 10.78 -7.89 6.68
C ALA A 516 11.26 -6.71 5.83
N TYR A 517 12.11 -5.87 6.40
CA TYR A 517 12.68 -4.73 5.70
C TYR A 517 14.21 -4.74 5.78
N ASN A 518 14.81 -4.50 4.62
CA ASN A 518 16.19 -4.08 4.43
C ASN A 518 16.20 -3.08 3.28
N GLU A 519 17.06 -2.05 3.33
CA GLU A 519 17.06 -0.95 2.36
C GLU A 519 17.36 -1.38 0.92
N ASP A 520 18.22 -2.40 0.75
CA ASP A 520 18.58 -2.92 -0.57
C ASP A 520 17.50 -3.84 -1.17
N PHE A 521 16.62 -4.39 -0.33
CA PHE A 521 15.56 -5.32 -0.69
C PHE A 521 14.18 -4.84 -0.20
N ASP A 522 13.96 -3.52 -0.20
CA ASP A 522 12.76 -2.85 0.29
C ASP A 522 11.48 -3.16 -0.54
N TRP A 523 11.64 -3.85 -1.66
CA TRP A 523 10.59 -4.31 -2.55
C TRP A 523 10.05 -5.71 -2.21
N LEU A 524 10.68 -6.45 -1.27
CA LEU A 524 10.25 -7.79 -0.87
C LEU A 524 9.09 -7.75 0.14
N PHE A 525 8.11 -8.63 -0.06
CA PHE A 525 6.98 -8.82 0.85
C PHE A 525 7.06 -10.17 1.58
N ILE A 526 8.20 -10.48 2.19
CA ILE A 526 8.42 -11.70 2.98
C ILE A 526 8.09 -11.43 4.46
N ALA A 527 7.27 -12.31 5.07
CA ALA A 527 6.81 -12.13 6.43
C ALA A 527 7.96 -12.19 7.46
N SER A 528 8.02 -11.19 8.32
CA SER A 528 8.87 -11.16 9.51
C SER A 528 8.11 -11.46 10.79
N GLU A 529 6.79 -11.29 10.79
CA GLU A 529 5.92 -11.53 11.93
C GLU A 529 4.52 -12.00 11.49
N VAL A 530 3.90 -12.87 12.29
CA VAL A 530 2.62 -13.52 11.95
C VAL A 530 1.62 -13.44 13.12
N LEU A 531 1.29 -12.23 13.55
CA LEU A 531 0.29 -11.91 14.57
C LEU A 531 -0.98 -11.27 13.98
N GLY A 532 -1.19 -11.40 12.67
CA GLY A 532 -2.34 -10.89 11.94
C GLY A 532 -3.57 -11.80 12.05
N ASN A 533 -4.55 -11.54 11.20
CA ASN A 533 -5.72 -12.40 10.99
C ASN A 533 -6.06 -12.47 9.48
N SER A 534 -7.10 -13.23 9.13
CA SER A 534 -7.52 -13.46 7.73
C SER A 534 -8.04 -12.22 6.98
N SER A 535 -7.87 -11.03 7.54
CA SER A 535 -8.30 -9.77 6.90
C SER A 535 -7.27 -8.65 7.04
N LEU A 536 -6.57 -8.57 8.18
CA LEU A 536 -5.72 -7.41 8.54
C LEU A 536 -4.49 -7.82 9.35
N PRO A 537 -3.36 -7.11 9.20
CA PRO A 537 -3.12 -6.04 8.23
C PRO A 537 -2.92 -6.54 6.80
N VAL A 538 -2.59 -7.83 6.60
CA VAL A 538 -2.29 -8.41 5.27
C VAL A 538 -3.46 -9.27 4.77
N GLY A 539 -4.00 -10.14 5.62
CA GLY A 539 -5.06 -11.08 5.25
C GLY A 539 -4.55 -12.47 4.88
N ASP A 540 -3.31 -12.58 4.47
CA ASP A 540 -2.70 -13.78 3.90
C ASP A 540 -1.82 -14.52 4.91
N TYR A 541 -1.68 -15.82 4.71
CA TYR A 541 -0.98 -16.72 5.62
C TYR A 541 0.43 -17.03 5.13
N PHE A 542 1.39 -17.08 6.05
CA PHE A 542 2.78 -17.42 5.80
C PHE A 542 3.13 -18.80 6.36
N TRP A 543 3.83 -19.60 5.56
CA TRP A 543 4.28 -20.94 5.91
C TRP A 543 5.81 -21.03 5.87
N GLN A 544 6.41 -21.60 6.91
CA GLN A 544 7.86 -21.69 7.03
C GLN A 544 8.30 -22.99 7.74
N ASN A 545 9.58 -23.33 7.65
CA ASN A 545 10.19 -24.45 8.32
C ASN A 545 11.63 -24.11 8.79
N LYS A 546 11.76 -23.12 9.67
CA LYS A 546 13.06 -22.73 10.23
C LYS A 546 13.78 -23.86 10.97
N ALA A 547 13.06 -24.88 11.41
CA ALA A 547 13.65 -26.07 12.04
C ALA A 547 14.35 -27.00 11.02
N TYR A 548 14.10 -26.83 9.71
CA TYR A 548 14.73 -27.64 8.68
C TYR A 548 16.23 -27.34 8.60
N ASN A 549 17.06 -28.39 8.62
CA ASN A 549 18.50 -28.27 8.60
C ASN A 549 19.04 -28.16 7.15
N GLY A 550 18.65 -27.13 6.43
CA GLY A 550 19.05 -26.95 5.02
C GLY A 550 18.42 -25.75 4.37
N TYR A 551 18.27 -25.82 3.06
CA TYR A 551 17.59 -24.82 2.25
C TYR A 551 16.12 -25.16 2.06
N THR A 552 15.28 -24.14 2.04
CA THR A 552 13.89 -24.24 1.56
C THR A 552 13.70 -23.28 0.38
N VAL A 553 12.72 -23.61 -0.44
CA VAL A 553 12.38 -22.87 -1.67
C VAL A 553 11.01 -22.24 -1.54
N ALA A 554 10.67 -21.30 -2.41
CA ALA A 554 9.46 -20.52 -2.28
C ALA A 554 8.36 -20.97 -3.26
N GLU A 555 7.15 -20.96 -2.74
CA GLU A 555 5.88 -21.08 -3.46
C GLU A 555 4.99 -19.89 -3.10
N LEU A 556 4.10 -19.48 -4.00
CA LEU A 556 3.21 -18.32 -3.82
C LEU A 556 1.77 -18.67 -4.15
N GLY A 557 0.83 -18.05 -3.41
CA GLY A 557 -0.57 -17.91 -3.79
C GLY A 557 -1.56 -18.83 -3.08
N GLY A 558 -1.16 -19.98 -2.54
CA GLY A 558 -2.08 -20.96 -1.95
C GLY A 558 -2.72 -21.87 -2.98
N ILE A 559 -3.60 -22.77 -2.51
CA ILE A 559 -4.23 -23.82 -3.31
C ILE A 559 -5.75 -23.87 -3.12
N TRP A 560 -6.41 -24.74 -3.88
CA TRP A 560 -7.87 -24.85 -3.98
C TRP A 560 -8.62 -25.08 -2.67
N TYR A 561 -7.98 -25.53 -1.56
CA TYR A 561 -8.66 -25.80 -0.28
C TYR A 561 -8.10 -25.01 0.91
N TYR A 562 -7.25 -23.99 0.67
CA TYR A 562 -6.64 -23.24 1.78
C TYR A 562 -7.55 -22.13 2.34
N GLY A 563 -8.70 -21.88 1.73
CA GLY A 563 -9.64 -20.87 2.19
C GLY A 563 -8.96 -19.49 2.34
N SER A 564 -9.13 -18.88 3.49
CA SER A 564 -8.51 -17.59 3.83
C SER A 564 -6.98 -17.64 4.03
N ASN A 565 -6.36 -18.82 4.04
CA ASN A 565 -4.90 -18.94 4.11
C ASN A 565 -4.22 -18.70 2.75
N ALA A 566 -4.99 -18.77 1.65
CA ALA A 566 -4.50 -18.42 0.32
C ALA A 566 -4.56 -16.90 0.11
N GLY A 567 -3.76 -16.36 -0.81
CA GLY A 567 -3.80 -14.96 -1.20
C GLY A 567 -2.57 -14.55 -1.99
N GLY A 568 -2.58 -13.35 -2.56
CA GLY A 568 -1.49 -12.86 -3.41
C GLY A 568 -0.18 -12.60 -2.68
N PHE A 569 -0.22 -12.48 -1.36
CA PHE A 569 0.92 -12.33 -0.45
C PHE A 569 1.13 -13.56 0.44
N SER A 570 0.48 -14.69 0.10
CA SER A 570 0.63 -15.95 0.83
C SER A 570 1.87 -16.67 0.32
N TRP A 571 2.97 -16.53 1.05
CA TRP A 571 4.24 -17.18 0.76
C TRP A 571 4.40 -18.46 1.55
N TYR A 572 4.89 -19.50 0.87
CA TYR A 572 5.21 -20.81 1.44
C TYR A 572 6.69 -21.10 1.23
N VAL A 573 7.47 -21.05 2.31
CA VAL A 573 8.91 -21.33 2.31
C VAL A 573 9.26 -22.52 3.21
N ASN A 574 8.39 -23.51 3.19
CA ASN A 574 8.48 -24.69 4.06
C ASN A 574 9.18 -25.89 3.38
N ASN A 575 9.11 -25.95 2.04
CA ASN A 575 9.53 -27.12 1.29
C ASN A 575 11.01 -27.05 0.88
N ALA A 576 11.71 -28.21 0.97
CA ALA A 576 13.00 -28.39 0.32
C ALA A 576 12.84 -28.44 -1.21
N SER A 577 13.91 -28.18 -1.95
CA SER A 577 13.95 -28.09 -3.43
C SER A 577 13.48 -29.36 -4.16
N GLY A 578 13.63 -30.52 -3.54
CA GLY A 578 13.16 -31.79 -4.08
C GLY A 578 11.67 -32.09 -3.86
N ASN A 579 10.94 -31.19 -3.21
CA ASN A 579 9.51 -31.37 -2.97
C ASN A 579 8.70 -31.30 -4.26
N ARG A 580 7.57 -31.99 -4.26
CA ARG A 580 6.58 -32.01 -5.32
C ARG A 580 5.24 -32.48 -4.75
N GLY A 581 4.17 -32.14 -5.45
CA GLY A 581 2.85 -32.55 -5.03
C GLY A 581 1.78 -32.16 -6.04
N ARG A 582 0.61 -32.79 -5.97
CA ARG A 582 -0.53 -32.51 -6.86
C ARG A 582 -1.05 -31.07 -6.77
N ALA A 583 -0.63 -30.34 -5.75
CA ALA A 583 -1.07 -28.98 -5.47
C ALA A 583 -0.01 -27.94 -5.81
N VAL A 584 1.10 -28.32 -6.46
CA VAL A 584 2.20 -27.42 -6.79
C VAL A 584 2.51 -27.49 -8.28
N GLY A 585 2.58 -26.33 -8.93
CA GLY A 585 2.90 -26.14 -10.33
C GLY A 585 3.79 -24.93 -10.53
N GLY A 586 3.75 -24.33 -11.72
CA GLY A 586 4.56 -23.16 -12.04
C GLY A 586 3.85 -22.21 -13.00
N ARG A 587 4.45 -21.05 -13.22
CA ARG A 587 4.05 -20.06 -14.23
C ARG A 587 5.22 -19.71 -15.11
N LEU A 588 4.91 -19.38 -16.35
CA LEU A 588 5.90 -18.96 -17.33
C LEU A 588 6.19 -17.45 -17.17
N LEU A 589 7.43 -17.06 -17.37
CA LEU A 589 7.87 -15.67 -17.43
C LEU A 589 8.75 -15.49 -18.67
N TYR A 590 8.60 -14.39 -19.37
CA TYR A 590 9.51 -13.98 -20.41
C TYR A 590 10.12 -12.62 -20.08
N VAL A 591 11.45 -12.57 -20.00
CA VAL A 591 12.23 -11.34 -19.83
C VAL A 591 13.20 -11.25 -21.00
N PRO A 592 13.01 -10.29 -21.91
CA PRO A 592 13.84 -10.16 -23.09
C PRO A 592 15.34 -10.04 -22.77
N ASP A 593 16.21 -10.61 -23.61
CA ASP A 593 17.67 -10.52 -23.43
C ASP A 593 18.24 -9.18 -23.92
N GLY A 594 17.59 -8.54 -24.90
CA GLY A 594 17.98 -7.24 -25.47
C GLY A 594 17.35 -6.05 -24.77
N THR A 595 17.72 -4.85 -25.22
CA THR A 595 16.96 -3.63 -24.96
C THR A 595 15.81 -3.59 -25.96
N ASP A 596 14.60 -3.83 -25.49
CA ASP A 596 13.47 -3.99 -26.41
C ASP A 596 12.97 -2.67 -26.96
N ALA A 597 12.88 -2.62 -28.27
CA ALA A 597 11.81 -1.86 -28.86
C ALA A 597 10.49 -2.63 -28.63
N PRO A 598 9.39 -2.00 -28.17
CA PRO A 598 8.08 -2.62 -28.23
C PRO A 598 7.88 -3.15 -29.65
N ALA A 599 7.20 -4.30 -29.77
CA ALA A 599 6.80 -4.76 -31.08
C ALA A 599 6.05 -3.65 -31.79
N ALA A 600 6.52 -3.30 -32.94
CA ALA A 600 5.94 -2.25 -33.78
C ALA A 600 4.48 -2.61 -34.14
#